data_5b0228a6d68647311741802a688559eb
#
_entry.id   5b0228a6d68647311741802a688559eb
#
_cell.length_a   1.000
_cell.length_b   1.000
_cell.length_c   1.000
_cell.angle_alpha   90.00
_cell.angle_beta   90.00
_cell.angle_gamma   90.00
#
_symmetry.space_group_name_H-M   'P 1'
#
loop_
_entity.id
_entity.type
_entity.pdbx_description
1 polymer ?
#
loop_
_entity_poly.entity_id
_entity_poly.type
_entity_poly.pdbx_seq_one_letter_code
_entity_poly.pdbx_strand_id
1 'polypeptide(L)'
;MIDAWAAADGPPLRDGGVYWQAIGPRFETPAEIRFIAPHADVIGMTAASECILAGEMGIPYASVCIVDNLANGVAGSELSVADFEAGKERNRELLLDALDRVSAALGESGARAGA
;
A
#
# COMPACT_ATOMS: atom_id res chain seq x y z
N MET A 1 7.95 -0.78 -11.75
CA MET A 1 8.01 -0.30 -10.35
C MET A 1 8.86 -1.21 -9.47
N ILE A 2 8.64 -2.52 -9.42
CA ILE A 2 9.43 -3.46 -8.59
C ILE A 2 10.92 -3.39 -8.91
N ASP A 3 11.29 -3.41 -10.19
CA ASP A 3 12.68 -3.29 -10.61
C ASP A 3 13.30 -1.95 -10.18
N ALA A 4 12.53 -0.85 -10.26
CA ALA A 4 12.98 0.46 -9.80
C ALA A 4 13.13 0.49 -8.27
N TRP A 5 12.27 -0.17 -7.53
CA TRP A 5 12.38 -0.31 -6.08
C TRP A 5 13.64 -1.09 -5.68
N ALA A 6 13.89 -2.22 -6.33
CA ALA A 6 15.09 -3.04 -6.10
C ALA A 6 16.37 -2.28 -6.46
N ALA A 7 16.37 -1.52 -7.57
CA ALA A 7 17.50 -0.70 -7.99
C ALA A 7 17.78 0.48 -7.05
N ALA A 8 16.76 0.95 -6.34
CA ALA A 8 16.87 2.05 -5.37
C ALA A 8 17.35 1.61 -3.98
N ASP A 9 17.71 0.33 -3.79
CA ASP A 9 18.11 -0.23 -2.48
C ASP A 9 17.07 0.07 -1.39
N GLY A 10 15.80 -0.01 -1.77
CA GLY A 10 14.67 0.24 -0.87
C GLY A 10 14.50 -0.86 0.18
N PRO A 11 13.65 -0.64 1.20
CA PRO A 11 13.34 -1.67 2.17
C PRO A 11 12.72 -2.91 1.49
N PRO A 12 12.78 -4.09 2.12
CA PRO A 12 12.23 -5.32 1.54
C PRO A 12 10.78 -5.13 1.10
N LEU A 13 10.50 -5.43 -0.17
CA LEU A 13 9.17 -5.35 -0.78
C LEU A 13 8.64 -6.76 -1.02
N ARG A 14 7.44 -7.06 -0.53
CA ARG A 14 6.69 -8.24 -0.94
C ARG A 14 6.10 -7.97 -2.32
N ASP A 15 6.48 -8.76 -3.31
CA ASP A 15 5.95 -8.65 -4.65
C ASP A 15 4.56 -9.26 -4.74
N GLY A 16 3.60 -8.46 -5.23
CA GLY A 16 2.22 -8.85 -5.42
C GLY A 16 1.40 -8.91 -4.13
N GLY A 17 0.17 -9.31 -4.30
CA GLY A 17 -0.84 -9.41 -3.26
C GLY A 17 -2.19 -8.87 -3.72
N VAL A 18 -3.22 -9.14 -2.94
CA VAL A 18 -4.58 -8.66 -3.17
C VAL A 18 -4.91 -7.56 -2.19
N TYR A 19 -5.25 -6.40 -2.73
CA TYR A 19 -5.74 -5.25 -1.97
C TYR A 19 -7.28 -5.28 -1.95
N TRP A 20 -7.87 -5.27 -0.77
CA TRP A 20 -9.30 -5.13 -0.58
C TRP A 20 -9.65 -3.67 -0.27
N GLN A 21 -10.53 -3.09 -1.06
CA GLN A 21 -11.04 -1.75 -0.80
C GLN A 21 -12.21 -1.79 0.17
N ALA A 22 -12.04 -1.22 1.35
CA ALA A 22 -13.13 -0.94 2.28
C ALA A 22 -13.72 0.46 2.03
N ILE A 23 -14.96 0.65 2.43
CA ILE A 23 -15.67 1.92 2.20
C ILE A 23 -15.22 2.99 3.19
N GLY A 24 -14.90 2.61 4.45
CA GLY A 24 -14.66 3.58 5.53
C GLY A 24 -15.94 4.34 5.94
N PRO A 25 -15.85 5.35 6.82
CA PRO A 25 -14.62 5.81 7.49
C PRO A 25 -14.25 4.99 8.75
N ARG A 26 -15.06 4.01 9.15
CA ARG A 26 -14.75 3.12 10.29
C ARG A 26 -13.83 1.98 9.89
N PHE A 27 -13.10 1.44 10.85
CA PHE A 27 -12.43 0.16 10.68
C PHE A 27 -13.46 -0.98 10.57
N GLU A 28 -13.08 -2.03 9.88
CA GLU A 28 -13.87 -3.24 9.71
C GLU A 28 -14.00 -3.97 11.05
N THR A 29 -15.16 -4.59 11.25
CA THR A 29 -15.37 -5.46 12.42
C THR A 29 -14.53 -6.74 12.28
N PRO A 30 -14.22 -7.43 13.38
CA PRO A 30 -13.57 -8.73 13.32
C PRO A 30 -14.31 -9.77 12.47
N ALA A 31 -15.64 -9.66 12.34
CA ALA A 31 -16.45 -10.54 11.50
C ALA A 31 -16.21 -10.24 10.01
N GLU A 32 -16.17 -8.97 9.62
CA GLU A 32 -15.83 -8.54 8.26
C GLU A 32 -14.40 -8.96 7.90
N ILE A 33 -13.45 -8.80 8.81
CA ILE A 33 -12.06 -9.23 8.58
C ILE A 33 -11.97 -10.75 8.39
N ARG A 34 -12.67 -11.56 9.19
CA ARG A 34 -12.70 -13.02 8.99
C ARG A 34 -13.28 -13.41 7.62
N PHE A 35 -14.23 -12.64 7.12
CA PHE A 35 -14.79 -12.87 5.78
C PHE A 35 -13.81 -12.47 4.67
N ILE A 36 -13.10 -11.37 4.83
CA ILE A 36 -12.18 -10.81 3.82
C ILE A 36 -10.85 -11.57 3.77
N ALA A 37 -10.31 -11.98 4.90
CA ALA A 37 -8.97 -12.55 5.03
C ALA A 37 -8.65 -13.75 4.10
N PRO A 38 -9.59 -14.64 3.73
CA PRO A 38 -9.33 -15.68 2.74
C PRO A 38 -9.14 -15.15 1.30
N HIS A 39 -9.47 -13.89 1.03
CA HIS A 39 -9.53 -13.30 -0.30
C HIS A 39 -8.57 -12.14 -0.52
N ALA A 40 -7.96 -11.62 0.54
CA ALA A 40 -7.09 -10.44 0.47
C ALA A 40 -5.91 -10.52 1.42
N ASP A 41 -4.79 -9.90 1.03
CA ASP A 41 -3.58 -9.79 1.83
C ASP A 41 -3.53 -8.50 2.63
N VAL A 42 -4.08 -7.42 2.08
CA VAL A 42 -4.15 -6.10 2.72
C VAL A 42 -5.52 -5.46 2.50
N ILE A 43 -5.92 -4.60 3.44
CA ILE A 43 -7.16 -3.85 3.37
C ILE A 43 -6.88 -2.36 3.58
N GLY A 44 -7.56 -1.52 2.82
CA GLY A 44 -7.45 -0.07 2.92
C GLY A 44 -8.65 0.63 2.30
N MET A 45 -8.67 1.96 2.32
CA MET A 45 -9.86 2.74 2.01
C MET A 45 -9.71 3.66 0.79
N THR A 46 -8.60 3.62 0.06
CA THR A 46 -8.25 4.69 -0.89
C THR A 46 -7.90 4.25 -2.31
N ALA A 47 -7.27 3.11 -2.52
CA ALA A 47 -6.60 2.80 -3.78
C ALA A 47 -7.54 2.41 -4.95
N ALA A 48 -8.76 1.93 -4.68
CA ALA A 48 -9.62 1.41 -5.75
C ALA A 48 -10.06 2.49 -6.74
N SER A 49 -10.43 3.67 -6.27
CA SER A 49 -10.85 4.78 -7.15
C SER A 49 -9.72 5.25 -8.05
N GLU A 50 -8.51 5.34 -7.54
CA GLU A 50 -7.32 5.69 -8.32
C GLU A 50 -7.01 4.64 -9.39
N CYS A 51 -7.08 3.36 -9.02
CA CYS A 51 -6.86 2.24 -9.92
C CYS A 51 -7.90 2.23 -11.06
N ILE A 52 -9.18 2.45 -10.75
CA ILE A 52 -10.27 2.51 -11.74
C ILE A 52 -10.03 3.65 -12.72
N LEU A 53 -9.78 4.87 -12.21
CA LEU A 53 -9.57 6.05 -13.06
C LEU A 53 -8.31 5.90 -13.93
N ALA A 54 -7.22 5.36 -13.40
CA ALA A 54 -6.02 5.08 -14.17
C ALA A 54 -6.33 4.10 -15.32
N GLY A 55 -7.09 3.04 -15.03
CA GLY A 55 -7.54 2.06 -16.03
C GLY A 55 -8.41 2.68 -17.13
N GLU A 56 -9.36 3.54 -16.79
CA GLU A 56 -10.21 4.26 -17.74
C GLU A 56 -9.38 5.19 -18.65
N MET A 57 -8.33 5.78 -18.12
CA MET A 57 -7.43 6.68 -18.87
C MET A 57 -6.30 5.94 -19.61
N GLY A 58 -6.19 4.63 -19.47
CA GLY A 58 -5.09 3.84 -20.05
C GLY A 58 -3.73 4.14 -19.43
N ILE A 59 -3.70 4.65 -18.19
CA ILE A 59 -2.48 4.96 -17.45
C ILE A 59 -2.01 3.71 -16.70
N PRO A 60 -0.76 3.26 -16.86
CA PRO A 60 -0.21 2.18 -16.06
C PRO A 60 -0.26 2.52 -14.57
N TYR A 61 -0.83 1.63 -13.75
CA TYR A 61 -0.99 1.84 -12.32
C TYR A 61 -0.29 0.73 -11.53
N ALA A 62 0.36 1.12 -10.44
CA ALA A 62 0.85 0.20 -9.43
C ALA A 62 0.74 0.85 -8.05
N SER A 63 0.44 0.06 -7.04
CA SER A 63 0.32 0.53 -5.65
C SER A 63 1.39 -0.10 -4.78
N VAL A 64 2.05 0.72 -3.98
CA VAL A 64 2.93 0.26 -2.90
C VAL A 64 2.20 0.55 -1.58
N CYS A 65 1.94 -0.50 -0.83
CA CYS A 65 1.25 -0.40 0.44
C CYS A 65 2.24 -0.53 1.59
N ILE A 66 2.16 0.35 2.56
CA ILE A 66 2.81 0.20 3.86
C ILE A 66 1.75 -0.29 4.84
N VAL A 67 2.06 -1.39 5.53
CA VAL A 67 1.15 -1.98 6.51
C VAL A 67 1.47 -1.38 7.89
N ASP A 68 0.61 -0.49 8.35
CA ASP A 68 0.78 0.22 9.61
C ASP A 68 0.39 -0.61 10.83
N ASN A 69 -0.56 -1.52 10.65
CA ASN A 69 -1.12 -2.36 11.71
C ASN A 69 -1.73 -3.65 11.15
N LEU A 70 -1.96 -4.61 12.01
CA LEU A 70 -2.79 -5.77 11.69
C LEU A 70 -4.27 -5.36 11.64
N ALA A 71 -5.04 -6.04 10.79
CA ALA A 71 -6.47 -5.81 10.69
C ALA A 71 -7.20 -6.17 12.00
N ASN A 72 -8.35 -5.53 12.22
CA ASN A 72 -9.11 -5.65 13.48
C ASN A 72 -9.43 -7.11 13.85
N GLY A 73 -9.05 -7.52 15.05
CA GLY A 73 -9.25 -8.86 15.58
C GLY A 73 -8.22 -9.92 15.17
N VAL A 74 -7.25 -9.59 14.30
CA VAL A 74 -6.19 -10.53 13.89
C VAL A 74 -5.20 -10.79 15.02
N ALA A 75 -4.82 -9.76 15.75
CA ALA A 75 -3.93 -9.88 16.91
C ALA A 75 -4.65 -10.29 18.21
N GLY A 76 -5.94 -10.61 18.17
CA GLY A 76 -6.73 -10.93 19.36
C GLY A 76 -7.19 -9.72 20.17
N SER A 77 -6.91 -8.51 19.71
CA SER A 77 -7.34 -7.23 20.30
C SER A 77 -8.10 -6.39 19.27
N GLU A 78 -8.92 -5.47 19.74
CA GLU A 78 -9.55 -4.48 18.88
C GLU A 78 -8.50 -3.44 18.43
N LEU A 79 -8.55 -3.09 17.15
CA LEU A 79 -7.77 -2.00 16.58
C LEU A 79 -8.35 -0.66 17.02
N SER A 80 -7.53 0.18 17.61
CA SER A 80 -7.90 1.55 17.96
C SER A 80 -7.34 2.57 16.97
N VAL A 81 -7.93 3.77 16.97
CA VAL A 81 -7.38 4.90 16.17
C VAL A 81 -5.96 5.25 16.65
N ALA A 82 -5.68 5.11 17.94
CA ALA A 82 -4.35 5.36 18.49
C ALA A 82 -3.30 4.36 17.94
N ASP A 83 -3.64 3.09 17.80
CA ASP A 83 -2.76 2.07 17.22
C ASP A 83 -2.45 2.37 15.75
N PHE A 84 -3.47 2.78 15.00
CA PHE A 84 -3.32 3.21 13.60
C PHE A 84 -2.40 4.43 13.46
N GLU A 85 -2.63 5.49 14.22
CA GLU A 85 -1.79 6.70 14.18
C GLU A 85 -0.34 6.40 14.61
N ALA A 86 -0.15 5.55 15.61
CA ALA A 86 1.19 5.11 16.03
C ALA A 86 1.90 4.28 14.94
N GLY A 87 1.17 3.43 14.21
CA GLY A 87 1.69 2.68 13.08
C GLY A 87 2.15 3.60 11.95
N LYS A 88 1.29 4.54 11.57
CA LYS A 88 1.55 5.54 10.55
C LYS A 88 2.79 6.39 10.86
N GLU A 89 2.92 6.86 12.09
CA GLU A 89 4.09 7.67 12.49
C GLU A 89 5.38 6.87 12.46
N ARG A 90 5.38 5.60 12.92
CA ARG A 90 6.56 4.72 12.82
C ARG A 90 7.04 4.52 11.38
N ASN A 91 6.11 4.45 10.43
CA ASN A 91 6.41 4.15 9.03
C ASN A 91 6.62 5.39 8.16
N ARG A 92 6.39 6.59 8.69
CA ARG A 92 6.44 7.84 7.94
C ARG A 92 7.78 8.10 7.28
N GLU A 93 8.88 7.99 8.02
CA GLU A 93 10.23 8.23 7.49
C GLU A 93 10.60 7.19 6.43
N LEU A 94 10.24 5.93 6.69
CA LEU A 94 10.44 4.83 5.76
C LEU A 94 9.73 5.10 4.43
N LEU A 95 8.48 5.58 4.49
CA LEU A 95 7.68 5.91 3.30
C LEU A 95 8.32 7.04 2.49
N LEU A 96 8.71 8.12 3.14
CA LEU A 96 9.30 9.28 2.46
C LEU A 96 10.63 8.91 1.77
N ASP A 97 11.51 8.21 2.46
CA ASP A 97 12.79 7.74 1.90
C ASP A 97 12.55 6.80 0.70
N ALA A 98 11.61 5.86 0.83
CA ALA A 98 11.28 4.93 -0.24
C ALA A 98 10.69 5.64 -1.46
N LEU A 99 9.80 6.61 -1.29
CA LEU A 99 9.20 7.39 -2.37
C LEU A 99 10.25 8.23 -3.11
N ASP A 100 11.15 8.89 -2.40
CA ASP A 100 12.22 9.69 -3.00
C ASP A 100 13.12 8.83 -3.88
N ARG A 101 13.56 7.67 -3.38
CA ARG A 101 14.42 6.73 -4.14
C ARG A 101 13.73 6.16 -5.37
N VAL A 102 12.50 5.70 -5.23
CA VAL A 102 11.74 5.13 -6.36
C VAL A 102 11.43 6.18 -7.42
N SER A 103 11.09 7.40 -7.02
CA SER A 103 10.84 8.52 -7.94
C SER A 103 12.09 8.85 -8.76
N ALA A 104 13.26 8.88 -8.13
CA ALA A 104 14.53 9.09 -8.81
C ALA A 104 14.83 7.97 -9.83
N ALA A 105 14.68 6.71 -9.44
CA ALA A 105 14.93 5.55 -10.30
C ALA A 105 13.96 5.48 -11.49
N LEU A 106 12.69 5.87 -11.32
CA LEU A 106 11.72 5.95 -12.40
C LEU A 106 12.04 7.10 -13.37
N GLY A 107 12.48 8.25 -12.86
CA GLY A 107 12.91 9.39 -13.67
C GLY A 107 14.10 9.04 -14.59
N GLU A 108 15.09 8.35 -14.07
CA GLU A 108 16.26 7.87 -14.87
C GLU A 108 15.85 6.85 -15.95
N SER A 109 14.92 5.96 -15.63
CA SER A 109 14.42 4.96 -16.57
C SER A 109 13.64 5.60 -17.72
N GLY A 110 12.84 6.62 -17.45
CA GLY A 110 12.10 7.39 -18.47
C GLY A 110 13.02 8.15 -19.40
N ALA A 111 14.09 8.74 -18.89
CA ALA A 111 15.09 9.46 -19.69
C ALA A 111 15.85 8.54 -20.67
N ARG A 112 16.10 7.27 -20.30
CA ARG A 112 16.76 6.28 -21.17
C ARG A 112 15.85 5.70 -22.25
N ALA A 113 14.54 5.68 -22.02
CA ALA A 113 13.57 5.15 -22.98
C ALA A 113 13.18 6.16 -24.08
N GLY A 114 13.50 7.44 -23.91
CA GLY A 114 13.22 8.52 -24.84
C GLY A 114 14.42 8.99 -25.70
N ALA A 115 15.57 8.34 -25.56
CA ALA A 115 16.78 8.59 -26.34
C ALA A 115 17.02 7.48 -27.37
#